data_780953c6a9fdc62bc9c1737bf3dcc15c
#
_entry.id   780953c6a9fdc62bc9c1737bf3dcc15c
#
_cell.length_a   1.000
_cell.length_b   1.000
_cell.length_c   1.000
_cell.angle_alpha   90.00
_cell.angle_beta   90.00
_cell.angle_gamma   90.00
#
_symmetry.space_group_name_H-M   'P 1'
#
loop_
_entity.id
_entity.type
_entity.pdbx_description
1 polymer ?
#
loop_
_entity_poly.entity_id
_entity_poly.type
_entity_poly.pdbx_seq_one_letter_code
_entity_poly.pdbx_strand_id
1 'polypeptide(L)'
;MPLKQSIIFAANIHYMFNKRSKIKELLAGEKADFETTVMGWVRTFRNNQFIALNDGSTNNNLQVVASLGEFDEAILKRLTTGACIKVTGQIIASLGKGQKVELKAATIEILGDSDAEKYPLQPKKHSLEFLREIAHLRFRTNTFGAIFRVRHTLAFAIHKFFNDKGFVYLHTPIITASDAEGAGEMFKVTTLPLDGTAIKNEDSSINFKEDFFGRSTNLTVSGQLEGELAAMAFSDVYTFGPTFRAENSNTTRHLAEFWMIEPKLLLMTWKTI
;
A
#
# COMPACT_ATOMS: atom_id res chain seq x y z
N MET A 1 23.82 9.75 -15.16
CA MET A 1 23.15 11.06 -14.97
C MET A 1 23.56 11.58 -13.59
N PRO A 2 24.11 12.78 -13.43
CA PRO A 2 24.55 13.23 -12.11
C PRO A 2 23.36 13.41 -11.16
N LEU A 3 23.52 12.99 -9.92
CA LEU A 3 22.51 13.02 -8.84
C LEU A 3 21.75 14.37 -8.72
N LYS A 4 22.44 15.50 -8.98
CA LYS A 4 21.81 16.82 -8.96
C LYS A 4 20.70 17.00 -10.02
N GLN A 5 20.87 16.44 -11.22
CA GLN A 5 19.83 16.52 -12.27
C GLN A 5 18.61 15.66 -11.94
N SER A 6 18.82 14.50 -11.30
CA SER A 6 17.73 13.64 -10.85
C SER A 6 16.90 14.27 -9.73
N ILE A 7 17.52 14.99 -8.81
CA ILE A 7 16.84 15.71 -7.73
C ILE A 7 16.06 16.91 -8.29
N ILE A 8 16.61 17.67 -9.23
CA ILE A 8 15.94 18.79 -9.88
C ILE A 8 14.75 18.29 -10.72
N PHE A 9 14.90 17.17 -11.42
CA PHE A 9 13.82 16.55 -12.18
C PHE A 9 12.68 16.10 -11.28
N ALA A 10 12.98 15.45 -10.15
CA ALA A 10 11.98 15.03 -9.16
C ALA A 10 11.28 16.23 -8.49
N ALA A 11 12.01 17.31 -8.18
CA ALA A 11 11.43 18.52 -7.63
C ALA A 11 10.52 19.24 -8.65
N ASN A 12 10.93 19.31 -9.92
CA ASN A 12 10.10 19.88 -10.98
C ASN A 12 8.84 19.06 -11.28
N ILE A 13 8.92 17.73 -11.23
CA ILE A 13 7.73 16.85 -11.33
C ILE A 13 6.79 17.15 -10.18
N HIS A 14 7.27 17.27 -8.96
CA HIS A 14 6.42 17.61 -7.80
C HIS A 14 5.72 18.96 -7.99
N TYR A 15 6.42 19.95 -8.52
CA TYR A 15 5.87 21.29 -8.79
C TYR A 15 4.85 21.31 -9.95
N MET A 16 5.04 20.47 -10.99
CA MET A 16 4.12 20.39 -12.13
C MET A 16 2.81 19.65 -11.83
N PHE A 17 2.85 18.61 -10.97
CA PHE A 17 1.70 17.71 -10.76
C PHE A 17 0.93 17.93 -9.46
N ASN A 18 1.45 18.71 -8.50
CA ASN A 18 0.83 18.88 -7.18
C ASN A 18 0.40 20.33 -6.90
N LYS A 19 -0.45 20.88 -7.76
CA LYS A 19 -1.10 22.19 -7.51
C LYS A 19 -2.29 22.07 -6.53
N ARG A 20 -2.17 21.22 -5.50
CA ARG A 20 -3.22 21.04 -4.48
C ARG A 20 -2.64 20.95 -3.09
N SER A 21 -3.37 21.46 -2.10
CA SER A 21 -3.05 21.22 -0.68
C SER A 21 -3.48 19.83 -0.27
N LYS A 22 -2.67 19.17 0.56
CA LYS A 22 -3.04 17.88 1.14
C LYS A 22 -3.97 18.05 2.32
N ILE A 23 -5.04 17.27 2.35
CA ILE A 23 -6.04 17.31 3.43
C ILE A 23 -5.38 17.06 4.79
N LYS A 24 -4.38 16.17 4.89
CA LYS A 24 -3.61 15.93 6.12
C LYS A 24 -2.98 17.21 6.67
N GLU A 25 -2.41 18.04 5.80
CA GLU A 25 -1.73 19.27 6.17
C GLU A 25 -2.72 20.35 6.62
N LEU A 26 -3.86 20.48 5.91
CA LEU A 26 -4.94 21.39 6.28
C LEU A 26 -5.55 21.04 7.64
N LEU A 27 -5.82 19.76 7.90
CA LEU A 27 -6.40 19.32 9.17
C LEU A 27 -5.42 19.39 10.35
N ALA A 28 -4.11 19.32 10.10
CA ALA A 28 -3.07 19.49 11.11
C ALA A 28 -2.76 20.96 11.39
N GLY A 29 -3.03 21.84 10.41
CA GLY A 29 -2.83 23.29 10.54
C GLY A 29 -3.86 23.95 11.44
N GLU A 30 -3.48 25.12 11.98
CA GLU A 30 -4.37 26.00 12.77
C GLU A 30 -4.73 27.27 12.00
N LYS A 31 -4.17 27.45 10.82
CA LYS A 31 -4.41 28.64 10.00
C LYS A 31 -5.75 28.53 9.29
N ALA A 32 -6.52 29.58 9.38
CA ALA A 32 -7.75 29.83 8.63
C ALA A 32 -7.58 31.08 7.76
N ASP A 33 -8.61 31.42 7.00
CA ASP A 33 -8.74 32.64 6.19
C ASP A 33 -7.73 32.73 5.03
N PHE A 34 -7.48 31.61 4.36
CA PHE A 34 -6.69 31.57 3.13
C PHE A 34 -7.36 30.72 2.06
N GLU A 35 -7.12 31.09 0.80
CA GLU A 35 -7.62 30.36 -0.36
C GLU A 35 -6.74 29.14 -0.65
N THR A 36 -7.37 28.03 -1.02
CA THR A 36 -6.67 26.81 -1.40
C THR A 36 -7.47 25.96 -2.39
N THR A 37 -6.77 25.03 -3.05
CA THR A 37 -7.37 24.01 -3.90
C THR A 37 -7.11 22.63 -3.31
N VAL A 38 -8.14 21.81 -3.20
CA VAL A 38 -8.07 20.41 -2.81
C VAL A 38 -8.66 19.53 -3.92
N MET A 39 -8.15 18.30 -4.03
CA MET A 39 -8.69 17.29 -4.94
C MET A 39 -8.85 15.99 -4.15
N GLY A 40 -9.91 15.24 -4.40
CA GLY A 40 -10.14 13.99 -3.69
C GLY A 40 -11.43 13.31 -4.08
N TRP A 41 -11.74 12.27 -3.33
CA TRP A 41 -12.95 11.47 -3.53
C TRP A 41 -14.01 11.84 -2.49
N VAL A 42 -15.23 12.01 -2.97
CA VAL A 42 -16.42 12.21 -2.13
C VAL A 42 -16.67 10.94 -1.31
N ARG A 43 -16.68 11.09 0.01
CA ARG A 43 -17.03 10.00 0.94
C ARG A 43 -18.52 10.01 1.27
N THR A 44 -19.06 11.21 1.52
CA THR A 44 -20.49 11.46 1.69
C THR A 44 -20.83 12.86 1.22
N PHE A 45 -22.06 13.04 0.73
CA PHE A 45 -22.66 14.32 0.47
C PHE A 45 -24.00 14.39 1.21
N ARG A 46 -24.20 15.37 2.06
CA ARG A 46 -25.35 15.46 2.98
C ARG A 46 -26.00 16.84 2.89
N ASN A 47 -27.34 16.85 2.98
CA ASN A 47 -28.16 18.05 3.02
C ASN A 47 -27.90 19.01 1.84
N ASN A 48 -27.46 18.49 0.69
CA ASN A 48 -27.05 19.27 -0.48
C ASN A 48 -26.05 20.39 -0.18
N GLN A 49 -25.27 20.27 0.92
CA GLN A 49 -24.37 21.30 1.38
C GLN A 49 -23.03 20.77 1.89
N PHE A 50 -23.00 19.61 2.58
CA PHE A 50 -21.82 19.14 3.27
C PHE A 50 -21.17 17.94 2.57
N ILE A 51 -19.99 18.14 2.02
CA ILE A 51 -19.21 17.10 1.35
C ILE A 51 -18.08 16.67 2.30
N ALA A 52 -18.01 15.38 2.61
CA ALA A 52 -16.83 14.80 3.24
C ALA A 52 -15.85 14.37 2.13
N LEU A 53 -14.74 15.10 1.99
CA LEU A 53 -13.73 14.88 0.94
C LEU A 53 -12.49 14.22 1.52
N ASN A 54 -11.97 13.19 0.83
CA ASN A 54 -10.74 12.50 1.21
C ASN A 54 -9.78 12.41 0.01
N ASP A 55 -8.53 12.81 0.21
CA ASP A 55 -7.48 12.80 -0.82
C ASP A 55 -6.49 11.64 -0.67
N GLY A 56 -6.72 10.75 0.29
CA GLY A 56 -5.85 9.63 0.60
C GLY A 56 -4.64 9.98 1.47
N SER A 57 -4.38 11.25 1.80
CA SER A 57 -3.25 11.64 2.66
C SER A 57 -3.46 11.31 4.14
N THR A 58 -4.71 11.14 4.55
CA THR A 58 -5.13 10.77 5.92
C THR A 58 -6.39 9.91 5.89
N ASN A 59 -6.71 9.26 7.01
CA ASN A 59 -8.00 8.58 7.19
C ASN A 59 -9.17 9.56 7.47
N ASN A 60 -8.85 10.77 7.91
CA ASN A 60 -9.83 11.79 8.18
C ASN A 60 -10.29 12.47 6.87
N ASN A 61 -11.49 13.02 6.88
CA ASN A 61 -12.04 13.75 5.75
C ASN A 61 -12.03 15.23 6.06
N LEU A 62 -11.79 16.07 5.04
CA LEU A 62 -12.04 17.49 5.11
C LEU A 62 -13.53 17.73 4.83
N GLN A 63 -14.21 18.49 5.68
CA GLN A 63 -15.55 18.99 5.37
C GLN A 63 -15.43 20.13 4.36
N VAL A 64 -16.12 19.97 3.25
CA VAL A 64 -16.30 21.03 2.27
C VAL A 64 -17.74 21.50 2.37
N VAL A 65 -17.92 22.80 2.47
CA VAL A 65 -19.24 23.44 2.55
C VAL A 65 -19.56 24.06 1.19
N ALA A 66 -20.56 23.52 0.52
CA ALA A 66 -21.18 24.09 -0.67
C ALA A 66 -22.39 24.90 -0.24
N SER A 67 -22.31 26.24 -0.29
CA SER A 67 -23.42 27.09 0.15
C SER A 67 -24.66 26.83 -0.70
N LEU A 68 -25.82 26.80 -0.03
CA LEU A 68 -27.11 26.54 -0.72
C LEU A 68 -27.38 27.63 -1.76
N GLY A 69 -27.73 27.20 -2.97
CA GLY A 69 -28.05 28.10 -4.07
C GLY A 69 -26.85 28.71 -4.83
N GLU A 70 -25.61 28.45 -4.38
CA GLU A 70 -24.40 28.94 -5.08
C GLU A 70 -23.91 27.99 -6.20
N PHE A 71 -24.39 26.75 -6.25
CA PHE A 71 -23.94 25.72 -7.20
C PHE A 71 -25.08 25.20 -8.04
N ASP A 72 -24.78 24.92 -9.34
CA ASP A 72 -25.71 24.32 -10.26
C ASP A 72 -26.18 22.93 -9.76
N GLU A 73 -27.46 22.70 -9.83
CA GLU A 73 -28.08 21.41 -9.46
C GLU A 73 -27.49 20.24 -10.25
N ALA A 74 -27.06 20.46 -11.48
CA ALA A 74 -26.40 19.46 -12.31
C ALA A 74 -25.04 19.04 -11.74
N ILE A 75 -24.30 19.96 -11.11
CA ILE A 75 -23.05 19.62 -10.40
C ILE A 75 -23.37 18.87 -9.09
N LEU A 76 -24.34 19.36 -8.33
CA LEU A 76 -24.70 18.73 -7.05
C LEU A 76 -25.17 17.28 -7.21
N LYS A 77 -25.92 16.96 -8.26
CA LYS A 77 -26.35 15.59 -8.58
C LYS A 77 -25.19 14.62 -8.86
N ARG A 78 -24.03 15.13 -9.28
CA ARG A 78 -22.83 14.35 -9.56
C ARG A 78 -21.92 14.16 -8.34
N LEU A 79 -22.21 14.79 -7.19
CA LEU A 79 -21.47 14.64 -5.93
C LEU A 79 -21.81 13.33 -5.22
N THR A 80 -21.75 12.22 -5.94
CA THR A 80 -22.05 10.89 -5.42
C THR A 80 -20.85 10.30 -4.67
N THR A 81 -21.10 9.31 -3.79
CA THR A 81 -20.02 8.59 -3.09
C THR A 81 -19.06 7.97 -4.11
N GLY A 82 -17.77 8.28 -3.96
CA GLY A 82 -16.72 7.80 -4.87
C GLY A 82 -16.39 8.74 -6.03
N ALA A 83 -17.21 9.74 -6.33
CA ALA A 83 -16.90 10.76 -7.32
C ALA A 83 -15.59 11.48 -6.97
N CYS A 84 -14.79 11.79 -7.99
CA CYS A 84 -13.54 12.54 -7.84
C CYS A 84 -13.80 14.01 -8.18
N ILE A 85 -13.45 14.91 -7.26
CA ILE A 85 -13.70 16.34 -7.42
C ILE A 85 -12.46 17.18 -7.11
N LYS A 86 -12.40 18.35 -7.72
CA LYS A 86 -11.51 19.45 -7.36
C LYS A 86 -12.36 20.58 -6.78
N VAL A 87 -11.93 21.09 -5.65
CA VAL A 87 -12.60 22.20 -4.99
C VAL A 87 -11.59 23.29 -4.72
N THR A 88 -11.90 24.51 -5.15
CA THR A 88 -11.17 25.73 -4.79
C THR A 88 -12.07 26.58 -3.87
N GLY A 89 -11.49 27.14 -2.82
CA GLY A 89 -12.24 27.95 -1.87
C GLY A 89 -11.40 28.37 -0.67
N GLN A 90 -12.04 28.92 0.32
CA GLN A 90 -11.41 29.47 1.51
C GLN A 90 -11.45 28.48 2.68
N ILE A 91 -10.31 28.23 3.30
CA ILE A 91 -10.25 27.53 4.59
C ILE A 91 -10.78 28.50 5.67
N ILE A 92 -11.78 28.06 6.41
CA ILE A 92 -12.39 28.80 7.49
C ILE A 92 -12.35 27.98 8.79
N ALA A 93 -12.49 28.64 9.93
CA ALA A 93 -12.68 27.95 11.21
C ALA A 93 -14.00 27.16 11.17
N SER A 94 -13.96 25.88 11.55
CA SER A 94 -15.16 25.05 11.57
C SER A 94 -16.07 25.43 12.75
N LEU A 95 -17.35 25.57 12.48
CA LEU A 95 -18.37 25.72 13.51
C LEU A 95 -18.82 24.37 14.09
N GLY A 96 -18.45 23.28 13.45
CA GLY A 96 -18.83 21.92 13.83
C GLY A 96 -17.89 21.28 14.85
N LYS A 97 -18.41 20.31 15.60
CA LYS A 97 -17.58 19.48 16.47
C LYS A 97 -16.82 18.43 15.64
N GLY A 98 -15.50 18.29 15.85
CA GLY A 98 -14.72 17.17 15.30
C GLY A 98 -13.61 17.56 14.33
N GLN A 99 -13.58 18.79 13.83
CA GLN A 99 -12.45 19.33 13.06
C GLN A 99 -12.27 20.83 13.34
N LYS A 100 -11.03 21.33 13.22
CA LYS A 100 -10.71 22.74 13.50
C LYS A 100 -11.07 23.65 12.32
N VAL A 101 -10.96 23.14 11.09
CA VAL A 101 -11.14 23.90 9.86
C VAL A 101 -12.09 23.18 8.90
N GLU A 102 -12.70 23.94 8.01
CA GLU A 102 -13.47 23.43 6.88
C GLU A 102 -13.20 24.30 5.64
N LEU A 103 -13.50 23.77 4.46
CA LEU A 103 -13.32 24.46 3.19
C LEU A 103 -14.67 25.01 2.70
N LYS A 104 -14.84 26.32 2.72
CA LYS A 104 -15.97 26.98 2.05
C LYS A 104 -15.68 27.01 0.56
N ALA A 105 -16.42 26.21 -0.22
CA ALA A 105 -16.21 26.08 -1.65
C ALA A 105 -16.60 27.36 -2.40
N ALA A 106 -15.72 27.83 -3.28
CA ALA A 106 -16.01 28.85 -4.26
C ALA A 106 -16.28 28.20 -5.64
N THR A 107 -15.55 27.12 -5.96
CA THR A 107 -15.78 26.35 -7.19
C THR A 107 -15.68 24.86 -6.92
N ILE A 108 -16.49 24.08 -7.63
CA ILE A 108 -16.46 22.61 -7.63
C ILE A 108 -16.39 22.13 -9.08
N GLU A 109 -15.36 21.35 -9.39
CA GLU A 109 -15.15 20.73 -10.68
C GLU A 109 -15.19 19.20 -10.52
N ILE A 110 -16.01 18.52 -11.32
CA ILE A 110 -16.07 17.06 -11.34
C ILE A 110 -14.94 16.55 -12.24
N LEU A 111 -13.97 15.84 -11.63
CA LEU A 111 -12.85 15.21 -12.34
C LEU A 111 -13.18 13.78 -12.80
N GLY A 112 -14.12 13.12 -12.12
CA GLY A 112 -14.59 11.80 -12.47
C GLY A 112 -15.87 11.44 -11.75
N ASP A 113 -16.80 10.90 -12.50
CA ASP A 113 -18.10 10.47 -11.98
C ASP A 113 -18.00 9.13 -11.25
N SER A 114 -18.95 8.88 -10.36
CA SER A 114 -19.19 7.58 -9.74
C SER A 114 -20.68 7.28 -9.77
N ASP A 115 -21.04 6.13 -10.32
CA ASP A 115 -22.41 5.67 -10.34
C ASP A 115 -22.84 5.27 -8.91
N ALA A 116 -23.81 6.02 -8.37
CA ALA A 116 -24.26 5.84 -6.98
C ALA A 116 -24.84 4.45 -6.71
N GLU A 117 -25.42 3.80 -7.71
CA GLU A 117 -26.03 2.46 -7.57
C GLU A 117 -25.00 1.33 -7.68
N LYS A 118 -23.98 1.52 -8.53
CA LYS A 118 -22.96 0.50 -8.81
C LYS A 118 -21.76 0.59 -7.88
N TYR A 119 -21.49 1.76 -7.26
CA TYR A 119 -20.33 1.92 -6.38
C TYR A 119 -20.50 1.11 -5.10
N PRO A 120 -19.68 0.07 -4.84
CA PRO A 120 -19.96 -0.91 -3.78
C PRO A 120 -19.65 -0.40 -2.37
N LEU A 121 -18.76 0.61 -2.22
CA LEU A 121 -18.38 1.17 -0.93
C LEU A 121 -19.35 2.26 -0.47
N GLN A 122 -20.60 1.87 -0.24
CA GLN A 122 -21.60 2.76 0.34
C GLN A 122 -21.25 3.14 1.79
N PRO A 123 -21.79 4.25 2.34
CA PRO A 123 -21.53 4.69 3.72
C PRO A 123 -22.13 3.75 4.77
N LYS A 124 -21.59 2.53 4.88
CA LYS A 124 -21.94 1.51 5.86
C LYS A 124 -20.71 0.70 6.27
N LYS A 125 -20.83 -0.10 7.33
CA LYS A 125 -19.78 -1.03 7.74
C LYS A 125 -19.73 -2.20 6.74
N HIS A 126 -18.53 -2.54 6.29
CA HIS A 126 -18.26 -3.68 5.41
C HIS A 126 -17.45 -4.75 6.15
N SER A 127 -17.74 -6.03 5.89
CA SER A 127 -16.94 -7.13 6.42
C SER A 127 -15.59 -7.23 5.69
N LEU A 128 -14.60 -7.90 6.32
CA LEU A 128 -13.30 -8.11 5.69
C LEU A 128 -13.41 -9.07 4.49
N GLU A 129 -14.33 -10.02 4.53
CA GLU A 129 -14.62 -10.95 3.43
C GLU A 129 -15.08 -10.16 2.20
N PHE A 130 -16.11 -9.35 2.34
CA PHE A 130 -16.60 -8.48 1.26
C PHE A 130 -15.50 -7.56 0.71
N LEU A 131 -14.65 -7.00 1.58
CA LEU A 131 -13.55 -6.13 1.14
C LEU A 131 -12.44 -6.90 0.39
N ARG A 132 -12.34 -8.22 0.55
CA ARG A 132 -11.47 -9.06 -0.29
C ARG A 132 -12.05 -9.31 -1.67
N GLU A 133 -13.35 -9.46 -1.79
CA GLU A 133 -14.04 -9.61 -3.09
C GLU A 133 -13.88 -8.36 -3.95
N ILE A 134 -13.97 -7.16 -3.35
CA ILE A 134 -13.72 -5.87 -4.01
C ILE A 134 -12.30 -5.34 -3.74
N ALA A 135 -11.30 -6.19 -3.86
CA ALA A 135 -9.92 -5.91 -3.46
C ALA A 135 -9.34 -4.60 -4.01
N HIS A 136 -9.69 -4.22 -5.25
CA HIS A 136 -9.27 -2.99 -5.91
C HIS A 136 -9.80 -1.70 -5.25
N LEU A 137 -10.89 -1.76 -4.49
CA LEU A 137 -11.48 -0.61 -3.77
C LEU A 137 -11.21 -0.62 -2.26
N ARG A 138 -10.80 -1.75 -1.68
CA ARG A 138 -10.65 -1.89 -0.22
C ARG A 138 -9.75 -0.84 0.43
N PHE A 139 -8.72 -0.37 -0.30
CA PHE A 139 -7.81 0.68 0.18
C PHE A 139 -8.50 2.02 0.46
N ARG A 140 -9.67 2.26 -0.13
CA ARG A 140 -10.47 3.45 0.12
C ARG A 140 -11.23 3.39 1.44
N THR A 141 -11.25 2.26 2.14
CA THR A 141 -11.86 2.13 3.46
C THR A 141 -10.92 2.61 4.56
N ASN A 142 -11.47 3.12 5.67
CA ASN A 142 -10.66 3.56 6.82
C ASN A 142 -9.86 2.40 7.42
N THR A 143 -10.44 1.19 7.46
CA THR A 143 -9.78 -0.01 7.98
C THR A 143 -8.52 -0.34 7.18
N PHE A 144 -8.62 -0.54 5.87
CA PHE A 144 -7.45 -0.84 5.05
C PHE A 144 -6.51 0.36 4.90
N GLY A 145 -7.07 1.59 4.86
CA GLY A 145 -6.27 2.80 4.91
C GLY A 145 -5.38 2.89 6.15
N ALA A 146 -5.89 2.48 7.32
CA ALA A 146 -5.11 2.40 8.56
C ALA A 146 -4.09 1.27 8.52
N ILE A 147 -4.52 0.05 8.16
CA ILE A 147 -3.64 -1.14 8.08
C ILE A 147 -2.41 -0.85 7.21
N PHE A 148 -2.60 -0.31 6.00
CA PHE A 148 -1.48 -0.06 5.09
C PHE A 148 -0.57 1.08 5.53
N ARG A 149 -1.10 2.09 6.25
CA ARG A 149 -0.24 3.13 6.87
C ARG A 149 0.61 2.55 8.01
N VAL A 150 0.03 1.72 8.86
CA VAL A 150 0.77 1.02 9.91
C VAL A 150 1.84 0.12 9.29
N ARG A 151 1.47 -0.69 8.28
CA ARG A 151 2.42 -1.55 7.55
C ARG A 151 3.58 -0.75 6.95
N HIS A 152 3.29 0.37 6.28
CA HIS A 152 4.31 1.26 5.72
C HIS A 152 5.26 1.79 6.81
N THR A 153 4.72 2.31 7.91
CA THR A 153 5.52 2.86 9.01
C THR A 153 6.38 1.79 9.67
N LEU A 154 5.83 0.59 9.89
CA LEU A 154 6.59 -0.54 10.47
C LEU A 154 7.72 -0.99 9.54
N ALA A 155 7.46 -1.13 8.24
CA ALA A 155 8.51 -1.52 7.28
C ALA A 155 9.68 -0.52 7.28
N PHE A 156 9.37 0.77 7.27
CA PHE A 156 10.39 1.81 7.35
C PHE A 156 11.14 1.79 8.70
N ALA A 157 10.43 1.59 9.81
CA ALA A 157 11.02 1.52 11.14
C ALA A 157 11.97 0.32 11.29
N ILE A 158 11.64 -0.84 10.69
CA ILE A 158 12.49 -2.02 10.65
C ILE A 158 13.79 -1.70 9.89
N HIS A 159 13.69 -1.17 8.68
CA HIS A 159 14.87 -0.79 7.90
C HIS A 159 15.73 0.24 8.64
N LYS A 160 15.09 1.26 9.24
CA LYS A 160 15.83 2.27 10.02
C LYS A 160 16.54 1.66 11.21
N PHE A 161 15.87 0.78 11.98
CA PHE A 161 16.45 0.13 13.15
C PHE A 161 17.72 -0.64 12.80
N PHE A 162 17.68 -1.49 11.78
CA PHE A 162 18.83 -2.29 11.38
C PHE A 162 19.92 -1.43 10.74
N ASN A 163 19.56 -0.47 9.92
CA ASN A 163 20.53 0.48 9.35
C ASN A 163 21.28 1.27 10.42
N ASP A 164 20.57 1.81 11.42
CA ASP A 164 21.18 2.56 12.54
C ASP A 164 22.09 1.68 13.42
N LYS A 165 21.92 0.35 13.37
CA LYS A 165 22.77 -0.63 14.02
C LYS A 165 23.95 -1.11 13.18
N GLY A 166 24.07 -0.62 11.93
CA GLY A 166 25.15 -0.98 11.02
C GLY A 166 24.92 -2.25 10.20
N PHE A 167 23.71 -2.84 10.25
CA PHE A 167 23.38 -4.01 9.46
C PHE A 167 23.18 -3.66 7.99
N VAL A 168 23.65 -4.52 7.10
CA VAL A 168 23.43 -4.42 5.65
C VAL A 168 22.14 -5.15 5.28
N TYR A 169 21.23 -4.44 4.60
CA TYR A 169 20.01 -5.06 4.06
C TYR A 169 20.33 -5.93 2.85
N LEU A 170 19.83 -7.17 2.86
CA LEU A 170 19.95 -8.08 1.73
C LEU A 170 18.56 -8.40 1.17
N HIS A 171 18.38 -8.12 -0.13
CA HIS A 171 17.23 -8.62 -0.89
C HIS A 171 17.55 -10.01 -1.43
N THR A 172 16.93 -11.03 -0.86
CA THR A 172 17.12 -12.43 -1.28
C THR A 172 16.18 -12.80 -2.43
N PRO A 173 16.56 -13.76 -3.31
CA PRO A 173 15.69 -14.24 -4.37
C PRO A 173 14.38 -14.82 -3.83
N ILE A 174 13.29 -14.51 -4.52
CA ILE A 174 11.95 -15.06 -4.19
C ILE A 174 11.79 -16.46 -4.83
N ILE A 175 12.39 -16.69 -6.00
CA ILE A 175 12.39 -17.98 -6.69
C ILE A 175 13.73 -18.64 -6.44
N THR A 176 13.71 -19.85 -5.91
CA THR A 176 14.91 -20.61 -5.55
C THR A 176 14.77 -22.08 -5.95
N ALA A 177 15.91 -22.72 -6.25
CA ALA A 177 16.00 -24.17 -6.41
C ALA A 177 16.42 -24.88 -5.11
N SER A 178 16.78 -24.10 -4.08
CA SER A 178 17.27 -24.63 -2.81
C SER A 178 16.17 -24.65 -1.75
N ASP A 179 16.18 -25.66 -0.90
CA ASP A 179 15.39 -25.75 0.31
C ASP A 179 16.18 -25.18 1.50
N ALA A 180 15.54 -24.37 2.32
CA ALA A 180 16.13 -23.85 3.54
C ALA A 180 15.89 -24.83 4.69
N GLU A 181 16.70 -25.89 4.77
CA GLU A 181 16.71 -26.89 5.84
C GLU A 181 15.36 -27.58 6.11
N GLY A 182 14.51 -27.73 5.08
CA GLY A 182 13.18 -28.30 5.25
C GLY A 182 12.22 -27.40 6.05
N ALA A 183 12.45 -26.09 6.05
CA ALA A 183 11.73 -25.14 6.89
C ALA A 183 10.24 -24.99 6.55
N GLY A 184 9.72 -25.69 5.55
CA GLY A 184 8.30 -25.70 5.18
C GLY A 184 8.03 -26.30 3.81
N GLU A 185 6.76 -26.63 3.55
CA GLU A 185 6.34 -27.07 2.22
C GLU A 185 6.44 -25.92 1.22
N MET A 186 7.02 -26.15 0.04
CA MET A 186 7.27 -25.11 -0.95
C MET A 186 6.22 -25.11 -2.06
N PHE A 187 5.77 -23.92 -2.44
CA PHE A 187 5.04 -23.72 -3.69
C PHE A 187 5.97 -23.91 -4.89
N LYS A 188 5.58 -24.78 -5.84
CA LYS A 188 6.30 -24.99 -7.08
C LYS A 188 6.14 -23.79 -8.03
N VAL A 189 7.26 -23.35 -8.64
CA VAL A 189 7.27 -22.37 -9.71
C VAL A 189 7.69 -23.07 -11.00
N THR A 190 6.83 -23.02 -12.01
CA THR A 190 7.09 -23.67 -13.30
C THR A 190 6.39 -22.94 -14.45
N THR A 191 6.99 -22.98 -15.63
CA THR A 191 6.38 -22.54 -16.89
C THR A 191 5.91 -23.71 -17.74
N LEU A 192 6.11 -24.94 -17.27
CA LEU A 192 5.62 -26.13 -17.96
C LEU A 192 4.09 -26.20 -17.90
N PRO A 193 3.44 -26.73 -18.95
CA PRO A 193 1.99 -26.89 -18.96
C PRO A 193 1.54 -27.87 -17.88
N LEU A 194 0.47 -27.49 -17.16
CA LEU A 194 -0.13 -28.29 -16.09
C LEU A 194 -1.25 -29.22 -16.56
N ASP A 195 -1.55 -29.23 -17.85
CA ASP A 195 -2.60 -30.05 -18.50
C ASP A 195 -2.18 -31.51 -18.77
N GLY A 196 -0.98 -31.91 -18.29
CA GLY A 196 -0.45 -33.23 -18.48
C GLY A 196 0.40 -33.41 -19.77
N THR A 197 0.56 -32.37 -20.59
CA THR A 197 1.37 -32.37 -21.80
C THR A 197 2.85 -32.12 -21.56
N ALA A 198 3.27 -31.81 -20.31
CA ALA A 198 4.66 -31.60 -19.95
C ALA A 198 5.53 -32.80 -20.31
N ILE A 199 6.72 -32.55 -20.87
CA ILE A 199 7.69 -33.57 -21.22
C ILE A 199 8.14 -34.33 -19.96
N LYS A 200 8.11 -35.65 -20.03
CA LYS A 200 8.48 -36.55 -18.94
C LYS A 200 9.79 -37.25 -19.22
N ASN A 201 10.51 -37.60 -18.17
CA ASN A 201 11.64 -38.50 -18.19
C ASN A 201 11.16 -39.96 -18.36
N GLU A 202 12.11 -40.88 -18.58
CA GLU A 202 11.83 -42.32 -18.71
C GLU A 202 11.11 -42.92 -17.49
N ASP A 203 11.35 -42.38 -16.31
CA ASP A 203 10.71 -42.78 -15.06
C ASP A 203 9.32 -42.14 -14.83
N SER A 204 8.76 -41.47 -15.82
CA SER A 204 7.50 -40.73 -15.79
C SER A 204 7.51 -39.47 -14.90
N SER A 205 8.63 -39.09 -14.33
CA SER A 205 8.79 -37.81 -13.63
C SER A 205 8.79 -36.63 -14.61
N ILE A 206 8.47 -35.41 -14.14
CA ILE A 206 8.50 -34.20 -14.96
C ILE A 206 9.95 -33.86 -15.32
N ASN A 207 10.23 -33.65 -16.63
CA ASN A 207 11.53 -33.22 -17.10
C ASN A 207 11.71 -31.70 -16.90
N PHE A 208 12.18 -31.28 -15.74
CA PHE A 208 12.46 -29.88 -15.44
C PHE A 208 13.62 -29.25 -16.23
N LYS A 209 14.38 -30.03 -17.03
CA LYS A 209 15.38 -29.47 -17.95
C LYS A 209 14.73 -28.61 -19.05
N GLU A 210 13.47 -28.88 -19.35
CA GLU A 210 12.65 -28.13 -20.31
C GLU A 210 11.93 -26.93 -19.68
N ASP A 211 12.02 -26.76 -18.35
CA ASP A 211 11.46 -25.63 -17.67
C ASP A 211 12.36 -24.39 -17.80
N PHE A 212 11.81 -23.19 -17.51
CA PHE A 212 12.48 -21.89 -17.67
C PHE A 212 13.89 -21.85 -17.04
N PHE A 213 14.05 -22.37 -15.82
CA PHE A 213 15.34 -22.39 -15.12
C PHE A 213 16.15 -23.67 -15.37
N GLY A 214 15.72 -24.58 -16.22
CA GLY A 214 16.35 -25.86 -16.46
C GLY A 214 16.44 -26.79 -15.25
N ARG A 215 15.66 -26.51 -14.20
CA ARG A 215 15.57 -27.27 -12.96
C ARG A 215 14.28 -26.98 -12.20
N SER A 216 13.94 -27.87 -11.25
CA SER A 216 12.81 -27.63 -10.35
C SER A 216 13.06 -26.38 -9.48
N THR A 217 12.14 -25.43 -9.49
CA THR A 217 12.19 -24.20 -8.69
C THR A 217 10.93 -24.01 -7.86
N ASN A 218 11.07 -23.23 -6.80
CA ASN A 218 10.01 -23.02 -5.82
C ASN A 218 10.01 -21.56 -5.35
N LEU A 219 8.92 -21.13 -4.72
CA LEU A 219 8.93 -19.91 -3.93
C LEU A 219 9.69 -20.15 -2.63
N THR A 220 10.49 -19.18 -2.22
CA THR A 220 11.33 -19.27 -1.01
C THR A 220 10.49 -19.36 0.27
N VAL A 221 10.93 -20.16 1.22
CA VAL A 221 10.37 -20.29 2.58
C VAL A 221 11.14 -19.45 3.61
N SER A 222 12.33 -18.91 3.23
CA SER A 222 13.22 -18.13 4.09
C SER A 222 14.32 -17.47 3.26
N GLY A 223 14.84 -16.33 3.68
CA GLY A 223 16.06 -15.73 3.13
C GLY A 223 17.33 -16.24 3.81
N GLN A 224 17.27 -17.34 4.55
CA GLN A 224 18.36 -17.84 5.40
C GLN A 224 19.63 -18.14 4.61
N LEU A 225 19.53 -18.94 3.55
CA LEU A 225 20.71 -19.42 2.83
C LEU A 225 21.55 -18.29 2.26
N GLU A 226 20.92 -17.34 1.55
CA GLU A 226 21.60 -16.19 0.99
C GLU A 226 22.04 -15.21 2.09
N GLY A 227 21.26 -15.10 3.17
CA GLY A 227 21.61 -14.30 4.35
C GLY A 227 22.88 -14.79 5.02
N GLU A 228 23.09 -16.11 5.16
CA GLU A 228 24.30 -16.70 5.72
C GLU A 228 25.53 -16.49 4.81
N LEU A 229 25.36 -16.66 3.52
CA LEU A 229 26.45 -16.36 2.55
C LEU A 229 26.87 -14.90 2.63
N ALA A 230 25.93 -13.98 2.71
CA ALA A 230 26.20 -12.55 2.83
C ALA A 230 26.85 -12.19 4.18
N ALA A 231 26.45 -12.83 5.27
CA ALA A 231 27.03 -12.61 6.60
C ALA A 231 28.52 -12.97 6.63
N MET A 232 28.95 -13.98 5.88
CA MET A 232 30.39 -14.32 5.74
C MET A 232 31.22 -13.24 5.07
N ALA A 233 30.58 -12.29 4.36
CA ALA A 233 31.28 -11.18 3.70
C ALA A 233 31.06 -9.82 4.42
N PHE A 234 29.86 -9.61 4.98
CA PHE A 234 29.45 -8.32 5.55
C PHE A 234 29.29 -8.35 7.08
N SER A 235 29.44 -9.51 7.73
CA SER A 235 29.28 -9.75 9.16
C SER A 235 27.82 -9.63 9.63
N ASP A 236 27.29 -8.40 9.69
CA ASP A 236 25.96 -8.13 10.21
C ASP A 236 25.02 -7.78 9.05
N VAL A 237 24.11 -8.68 8.73
CA VAL A 237 23.13 -8.52 7.64
C VAL A 237 21.72 -8.82 8.15
N TYR A 238 20.73 -8.34 7.43
CA TYR A 238 19.35 -8.77 7.64
C TYR A 238 18.60 -8.91 6.33
N THR A 239 17.70 -9.87 6.29
CA THR A 239 16.68 -9.98 5.27
C THR A 239 15.37 -9.42 5.79
N PHE A 240 14.57 -8.84 4.93
CA PHE A 240 13.20 -8.43 5.21
C PHE A 240 12.42 -8.49 3.92
N GLY A 241 11.69 -9.56 3.71
CA GLY A 241 11.02 -9.83 2.45
C GLY A 241 9.91 -10.88 2.54
N PRO A 242 9.20 -11.10 1.43
CA PRO A 242 8.14 -12.10 1.36
C PRO A 242 8.72 -13.50 1.42
N THR A 243 8.05 -14.35 2.19
CA THR A 243 8.29 -15.80 2.27
C THR A 243 6.97 -16.53 2.06
N PHE A 244 7.06 -17.78 1.58
CA PHE A 244 5.91 -18.56 1.16
C PHE A 244 5.98 -19.96 1.74
N ARG A 245 4.88 -20.44 2.31
CA ARG A 245 4.78 -21.78 2.88
C ARG A 245 3.48 -22.44 2.45
N ALA A 246 3.57 -23.64 1.90
CA ALA A 246 2.44 -24.38 1.31
C ALA A 246 1.76 -25.32 2.30
N GLU A 247 2.16 -25.32 3.57
CA GLU A 247 1.56 -26.19 4.58
C GLU A 247 0.05 -25.98 4.67
N ASN A 248 -0.68 -27.08 4.63
CA ASN A 248 -2.13 -27.08 4.78
C ASN A 248 -2.52 -26.87 6.26
N SER A 249 -2.50 -25.63 6.69
CA SER A 249 -2.86 -25.22 8.06
C SER A 249 -3.98 -24.19 8.05
N ASN A 250 -5.09 -24.52 8.68
CA ASN A 250 -6.30 -23.69 8.78
C ASN A 250 -6.37 -22.88 10.09
N THR A 251 -5.25 -22.38 10.61
CA THR A 251 -5.25 -21.54 11.80
C THR A 251 -5.25 -20.05 11.42
N THR A 252 -5.71 -19.20 12.34
CA THR A 252 -5.74 -17.75 12.15
C THR A 252 -4.34 -17.10 12.10
N ARG A 253 -3.28 -17.86 12.40
CA ARG A 253 -1.89 -17.38 12.47
C ARG A 253 -1.00 -17.91 11.35
N HIS A 254 -1.46 -18.87 10.53
CA HIS A 254 -0.71 -19.38 9.39
C HIS A 254 -1.17 -18.66 8.13
N LEU A 255 -0.22 -18.11 7.42
CA LEU A 255 -0.41 -17.45 6.13
C LEU A 255 0.48 -18.14 5.10
N ALA A 256 -0.05 -18.35 3.91
CA ALA A 256 0.72 -18.89 2.78
C ALA A 256 1.78 -17.91 2.27
N GLU A 257 1.57 -16.60 2.50
CA GLU A 257 2.52 -15.53 2.18
C GLU A 257 2.60 -14.57 3.36
N PHE A 258 3.81 -14.28 3.82
CA PHE A 258 4.08 -13.32 4.90
C PHE A 258 5.48 -12.71 4.73
N TRP A 259 5.75 -11.62 5.43
CA TRP A 259 7.08 -11.01 5.43
C TRP A 259 7.84 -11.45 6.68
N MET A 260 9.08 -11.90 6.49
CA MET A 260 9.96 -12.35 7.56
C MET A 260 11.14 -11.40 7.72
N ILE A 261 11.52 -11.17 8.98
CA ILE A 261 12.73 -10.42 9.36
C ILE A 261 13.71 -11.43 9.89
N GLU A 262 14.89 -11.52 9.30
CA GLU A 262 15.91 -12.51 9.65
C GLU A 262 17.28 -11.84 9.78
N PRO A 263 17.66 -11.33 10.97
CA PRO A 263 19.01 -10.83 11.20
C PRO A 263 20.01 -12.00 11.28
N LYS A 264 21.17 -11.81 10.69
CA LYS A 264 22.33 -12.70 10.80
C LYS A 264 23.49 -11.90 11.33
N LEU A 265 24.11 -12.42 12.40
CA LEU A 265 25.26 -11.84 13.06
C LEU A 265 26.37 -12.89 13.04
N LEU A 266 27.46 -12.56 12.38
CA LEU A 266 28.65 -13.39 12.37
C LEU A 266 29.64 -12.88 13.44
N LEU A 267 30.49 -13.78 13.95
CA LEU A 267 31.53 -13.47 14.95
C LEU A 267 31.03 -13.05 16.34
N MET A 268 29.77 -13.30 16.68
CA MET A 268 29.28 -13.13 18.04
C MET A 268 29.63 -14.34 18.93
N THR A 269 30.04 -14.07 20.15
CA THR A 269 30.21 -15.09 21.18
C THR A 269 29.08 -14.98 22.21
N TRP A 270 28.73 -16.07 22.86
CA TRP A 270 27.72 -16.12 23.94
C TRP A 270 27.91 -15.10 25.09
N LYS A 271 29.09 -14.45 25.15
CA LYS A 271 29.37 -13.39 26.12
C LYS A 271 28.96 -11.99 25.65
N THR A 272 28.49 -11.84 24.43
CA THR A 272 28.17 -10.55 23.81
C THR A 272 26.65 -10.34 23.66
N ILE A 273 25.84 -11.32 24.02
CA ILE A 273 24.38 -11.25 24.12
C ILE A 273 24.00 -11.11 25.60
#